data_0f42277e9f0238629b17fcd800fc8d2f
#
_entry.id   0f42277e9f0238629b17fcd800fc8d2f
#
_cell.length_a   1.000
_cell.length_b   1.000
_cell.length_c   1.000
_cell.angle_alpha   90.00
_cell.angle_beta   90.00
_cell.angle_gamma   90.00
#
_symmetry.space_group_name_H-M   'P 1'
#
loop_
_entity.id
_entity.type
_entity.pdbx_description
1 polymer ?
#
loop_
_entity_poly.entity_id
_entity_poly.type
_entity_poly.pdbx_seq_one_letter_code
_entity_poly.pdbx_strand_id
1 'polypeptide(L)'
;MSSNFVKTYSLLFAFLACLCFFFGCSNKGKTKLEGEVTRGGEPVAIGTITFTPKAEGFRAIQTITDGKFEIPEKFGVQPGEYNVAIEGYEEIPEDDPDQVAKKAFPDYYTTVTVEPGKPIVVDVPVNE
;
A
#
# COMPACT_ATOMS: atom_id res chain seq x y z
N MET A 1 -31.97 32.69 -40.54
CA MET A 1 -31.26 31.42 -40.82
C MET A 1 -30.01 31.20 -39.99
N SER A 2 -29.40 32.22 -39.39
CA SER A 2 -28.17 32.08 -38.60
C SER A 2 -28.35 31.56 -37.18
N SER A 3 -29.54 31.63 -36.58
CA SER A 3 -29.77 31.21 -35.20
C SER A 3 -29.78 29.71 -34.96
N ASN A 4 -30.14 28.92 -36.00
CA ASN A 4 -30.16 27.46 -35.90
C ASN A 4 -28.77 26.83 -36.04
N PHE A 5 -27.86 27.49 -36.74
CA PHE A 5 -26.51 27.03 -36.91
C PHE A 5 -25.71 27.15 -35.60
N VAL A 6 -25.87 28.24 -34.88
CA VAL A 6 -25.19 28.46 -33.59
C VAL A 6 -25.66 27.47 -32.53
N LYS A 7 -26.93 27.12 -32.50
CA LYS A 7 -27.46 26.12 -31.57
C LYS A 7 -26.93 24.71 -31.83
N THR A 8 -26.72 24.35 -33.11
CA THR A 8 -26.20 23.05 -33.48
C THR A 8 -24.73 22.90 -33.10
N TYR A 9 -23.91 23.94 -33.27
CA TYR A 9 -22.51 23.94 -32.84
C TYR A 9 -22.36 23.94 -31.35
N SER A 10 -23.23 24.61 -30.62
CA SER A 10 -23.22 24.64 -29.15
C SER A 10 -23.50 23.25 -28.56
N LEU A 11 -24.42 22.50 -29.15
CA LEU A 11 -24.70 21.13 -28.73
C LEU A 11 -23.59 20.16 -29.08
N LEU A 12 -22.94 20.33 -30.24
CA LEU A 12 -21.81 19.52 -30.64
C LEU A 12 -20.58 19.77 -29.76
N PHE A 13 -20.35 21.01 -29.36
CA PHE A 13 -19.25 21.39 -28.47
C PHE A 13 -19.46 20.86 -27.05
N ALA A 14 -20.69 20.89 -26.55
CA ALA A 14 -21.04 20.30 -25.25
C ALA A 14 -20.89 18.78 -25.24
N PHE A 15 -21.18 18.13 -26.35
CA PHE A 15 -21.03 16.66 -26.47
C PHE A 15 -19.55 16.26 -26.55
N LEU A 16 -18.72 17.05 -27.22
CA LEU A 16 -17.27 16.82 -27.31
C LEU A 16 -16.56 17.04 -25.96
N ALA A 17 -17.02 18.01 -25.17
CA ALA A 17 -16.49 18.27 -23.84
C ALA A 17 -16.80 17.14 -22.84
N CYS A 18 -17.95 16.48 -22.98
CA CYS A 18 -18.32 15.35 -22.12
C CYS A 18 -17.49 14.08 -22.40
N LEU A 19 -16.97 13.90 -23.62
CA LEU A 19 -16.13 12.75 -23.92
C LEU A 19 -14.75 12.80 -23.29
N CYS A 20 -14.27 13.99 -22.95
CA CYS A 20 -12.95 14.14 -22.32
C CYS A 20 -12.89 13.64 -20.87
N PHE A 21 -14.04 13.48 -20.21
CA PHE A 21 -14.09 12.99 -18.83
C PHE A 21 -13.99 11.47 -18.69
N PHE A 22 -14.13 10.71 -19.78
CA PHE A 22 -14.03 9.24 -19.75
C PHE A 22 -12.62 8.70 -19.94
N PHE A 23 -11.66 9.54 -20.29
CA PHE A 23 -10.25 9.16 -20.34
C PHE A 23 -9.53 9.53 -19.03
N GLY A 24 -10.17 9.25 -17.91
CA GLY A 24 -9.45 9.20 -16.64
C GLY A 24 -8.45 8.06 -16.73
N CYS A 25 -7.17 8.38 -16.90
CA CYS A 25 -6.09 7.41 -16.84
C CYS A 25 -6.14 6.73 -15.47
N SER A 26 -6.70 5.53 -15.41
CA SER A 26 -6.44 4.65 -14.29
C SER A 26 -5.02 4.14 -14.45
N ASN A 27 -4.07 4.88 -13.92
CA ASN A 27 -2.70 4.41 -13.77
C ASN A 27 -2.72 3.25 -12.77
N LYS A 28 -2.91 2.03 -13.28
CA LYS A 28 -2.67 0.80 -12.52
C LYS A 28 -1.16 0.56 -12.37
N GLY A 29 -0.39 1.64 -12.20
CA GLY A 29 1.04 1.59 -12.01
C GLY A 29 1.39 1.23 -10.58
N LYS A 30 2.63 0.77 -10.38
CA LYS A 30 3.21 0.60 -9.06
C LYS A 30 3.24 1.94 -8.33
N THR A 31 2.89 1.95 -7.07
CA THR A 31 2.94 3.15 -6.24
C THR A 31 3.92 2.96 -5.09
N LYS A 32 4.55 4.07 -4.68
CA LYS A 32 5.31 4.11 -3.44
C LYS A 32 4.35 3.79 -2.28
N LEU A 33 4.77 2.92 -1.38
CA LEU A 33 4.01 2.58 -0.19
C LEU A 33 4.87 2.83 1.05
N GLU A 34 4.34 3.57 1.97
CA GLU A 34 4.96 3.79 3.27
C GLU A 34 3.93 3.57 4.37
N GLY A 35 4.41 3.27 5.57
CA GLY A 35 3.50 3.04 6.66
C GLY A 35 4.17 2.85 8.00
N GLU A 36 3.32 2.60 8.99
CA GLU A 36 3.70 2.39 10.36
C GLU A 36 3.12 1.08 10.90
N VAL A 37 3.91 0.40 11.69
CA VAL A 37 3.51 -0.82 12.38
C VAL A 37 3.76 -0.64 13.87
N THR A 38 2.69 -0.76 14.63
CA THR A 38 2.73 -0.70 16.10
C THR A 38 2.22 -2.00 16.69
N ARG A 39 2.52 -2.23 17.95
CA ARG A 39 1.93 -3.30 18.76
C ARG A 39 1.42 -2.73 20.06
N GLY A 40 0.11 -2.74 20.23
CA GLY A 40 -0.51 -2.11 21.40
C GLY A 40 -0.19 -0.62 21.53
N GLY A 41 -0.04 0.08 20.39
CA GLY A 41 0.32 1.49 20.33
C GLY A 41 1.81 1.81 20.35
N GLU A 42 2.68 0.82 20.57
CA GLU A 42 4.14 1.00 20.56
C GLU A 42 4.75 0.58 19.24
N PRO A 43 5.73 1.34 18.70
CA PRO A 43 6.40 0.97 17.45
C PRO A 43 7.05 -0.41 17.52
N VAL A 44 6.89 -1.21 16.47
CA VAL A 44 7.65 -2.47 16.31
C VAL A 44 9.09 -2.11 15.93
N ALA A 45 10.03 -2.36 16.81
CA ALA A 45 11.41 -1.92 16.65
C ALA A 45 12.07 -2.53 15.42
N ILE A 46 11.96 -3.86 15.27
CA ILE A 46 12.53 -4.62 14.17
C ILE A 46 11.51 -5.66 13.71
N GLY A 47 11.31 -5.75 12.42
CA GLY A 47 10.40 -6.76 11.88
C GLY A 47 10.40 -6.83 10.37
N THR A 48 9.48 -7.63 9.87
CA THR A 48 9.24 -7.79 8.43
C THR A 48 7.74 -7.70 8.16
N ILE A 49 7.38 -6.98 7.13
CA ILE A 49 6.00 -6.92 6.63
C ILE A 49 5.96 -7.49 5.21
N THR A 50 5.01 -8.39 4.99
CA THR A 50 4.82 -9.06 3.70
C THR A 50 3.43 -8.76 3.16
N PHE A 51 3.37 -8.24 1.95
CA PHE A 51 2.12 -7.98 1.23
C PHE A 51 1.92 -9.03 0.16
N THR A 52 0.86 -9.81 0.28
CA THR A 52 0.47 -10.82 -0.72
C THR A 52 -0.84 -10.37 -1.37
N PRO A 53 -0.86 -10.08 -2.68
CA PRO A 53 -2.08 -9.63 -3.34
C PRO A 53 -3.14 -10.73 -3.31
N LYS A 54 -4.41 -10.34 -3.09
CA LYS A 54 -5.54 -11.27 -3.21
C LYS A 54 -5.84 -11.63 -4.66
N ALA A 55 -5.58 -10.70 -5.58
CA ALA A 55 -5.60 -10.92 -7.01
C ALA A 55 -4.24 -11.46 -7.48
N GLU A 56 -4.06 -11.59 -8.79
CA GLU A 56 -2.75 -11.93 -9.36
C GLU A 56 -1.76 -10.79 -9.17
N GLY A 57 -0.52 -11.13 -8.84
CA GLY A 57 0.54 -10.14 -8.64
C GLY A 57 1.71 -10.69 -7.84
N PHE A 58 2.71 -9.86 -7.67
CA PHE A 58 3.92 -10.19 -6.92
C PHE A 58 3.76 -9.84 -5.44
N ARG A 59 4.29 -10.73 -4.62
CA ARG A 59 4.42 -10.47 -3.19
C ARG A 59 5.53 -9.47 -2.93
N ALA A 60 5.28 -8.50 -2.06
CA ALA A 60 6.27 -7.52 -1.63
C ALA A 60 6.64 -7.77 -0.17
N ILE A 61 7.93 -7.73 0.12
CA ILE A 61 8.48 -7.92 1.47
C ILE A 61 9.34 -6.71 1.81
N GLN A 62 9.15 -6.16 2.99
CA GLN A 62 9.92 -5.01 3.46
C GLN A 62 10.27 -5.13 4.94
N THR A 63 11.44 -4.61 5.30
CA THR A 63 11.87 -4.52 6.68
C THR A 63 11.14 -3.39 7.41
N ILE A 64 10.75 -3.66 8.65
CA ILE A 64 10.23 -2.66 9.59
C ILE A 64 11.37 -2.22 10.49
N THR A 65 11.59 -0.91 10.58
CA THR A 65 12.60 -0.31 11.45
C THR A 65 11.96 0.83 12.24
N ASP A 66 12.04 0.78 13.56
CA ASP A 66 11.43 1.77 14.47
C ASP A 66 9.94 2.03 14.17
N GLY A 67 9.21 0.95 13.86
CA GLY A 67 7.80 0.99 13.53
C GLY A 67 7.47 1.49 12.13
N LYS A 68 8.45 1.73 11.28
CA LYS A 68 8.24 2.30 9.95
C LYS A 68 8.76 1.40 8.84
N PHE A 69 8.07 1.43 7.70
CA PHE A 69 8.52 0.77 6.48
C PHE A 69 8.25 1.67 5.27
N GLU A 70 9.05 1.47 4.24
CA GLU A 70 8.90 2.17 2.96
C GLU A 70 9.22 1.24 1.81
N ILE A 71 8.28 1.09 0.88
CA ILE A 71 8.48 0.39 -0.38
C ILE A 71 8.60 1.45 -1.47
N PRO A 72 9.78 1.62 -2.09
CA PRO A 72 9.95 2.60 -3.18
C PRO A 72 9.05 2.28 -4.36
N GLU A 73 8.66 3.30 -5.12
CA GLU A 73 7.82 3.15 -6.31
C GLU A 73 8.38 2.11 -7.29
N LYS A 74 9.68 2.04 -7.44
CA LYS A 74 10.37 1.06 -8.28
C LYS A 74 10.01 -0.39 -7.94
N PHE A 75 9.84 -0.70 -6.65
CA PHE A 75 9.43 -2.01 -6.14
C PHE A 75 8.02 -1.98 -5.55
N GLY A 76 7.29 -0.90 -5.84
CA GLY A 76 6.00 -0.64 -5.26
C GLY A 76 4.94 -1.67 -5.60
N VAL A 77 3.88 -1.62 -4.82
CA VAL A 77 2.71 -2.48 -4.97
C VAL A 77 1.65 -1.77 -5.80
N GLN A 78 0.86 -2.56 -6.52
CA GLN A 78 -0.31 -2.02 -7.22
C GLN A 78 -1.45 -1.75 -6.23
N PRO A 79 -2.31 -0.75 -6.50
CA PRO A 79 -3.51 -0.57 -5.68
C PRO A 79 -4.39 -1.82 -5.64
N GLY A 80 -4.98 -2.12 -4.50
CA GLY A 80 -5.87 -3.25 -4.31
C GLY A 80 -5.80 -3.85 -2.92
N GLU A 81 -6.45 -4.99 -2.73
CA GLU A 81 -6.47 -5.70 -1.47
C GLU A 81 -5.29 -6.67 -1.33
N TYR A 82 -4.70 -6.67 -0.15
CA TYR A 82 -3.55 -7.51 0.20
C TYR A 82 -3.77 -8.23 1.52
N ASN A 83 -3.32 -9.48 1.56
CA ASN A 83 -3.08 -10.15 2.82
C ASN A 83 -1.72 -9.73 3.33
N VAL A 84 -1.65 -9.30 4.57
CA VAL A 84 -0.44 -8.79 5.20
C VAL A 84 -0.02 -9.71 6.33
N ALA A 85 1.24 -10.11 6.33
CA ALA A 85 1.87 -10.82 7.42
C ALA A 85 2.92 -9.92 8.08
N ILE A 86 2.88 -9.84 9.39
CA ILE A 86 3.83 -9.06 10.18
C ILE A 86 4.57 -9.99 11.13
N GLU A 87 5.89 -9.94 11.03
CA GLU A 87 6.80 -10.64 11.93
C GLU A 87 7.61 -9.60 12.69
N GLY A 88 7.57 -9.66 14.00
CA GLY A 88 8.40 -8.80 14.87
C GLY A 88 9.48 -9.61 15.54
N TYR A 89 10.67 -9.02 15.70
CA TYR A 89 11.81 -9.66 16.30
C TYR A 89 12.33 -8.87 17.49
N GLU A 90 12.87 -9.58 18.47
CA GLU A 90 13.72 -8.97 19.49
C GLU A 90 15.06 -8.57 18.87
N GLU A 91 15.79 -7.70 19.53
CA GLU A 91 17.11 -7.26 19.07
C GLU A 91 17.98 -8.46 18.66
N ILE A 92 18.47 -8.42 17.43
CA ILE A 92 19.36 -9.47 16.92
C ILE A 92 20.75 -9.16 17.48
N PRO A 93 21.35 -10.06 18.29
CA PRO A 93 22.72 -9.86 18.72
C PRO A 93 23.64 -9.87 17.49
N GLU A 94 24.40 -8.81 17.29
CA GLU A 94 25.29 -8.67 16.13
C GLU A 94 26.47 -9.64 16.15
N ASP A 95 26.77 -10.24 17.31
CA ASP A 95 28.00 -11.00 17.55
C ASP A 95 27.91 -12.51 17.33
N ASP A 96 26.75 -13.05 16.99
CA ASP A 96 26.59 -14.50 16.82
C ASP A 96 25.78 -14.86 15.55
N PRO A 97 26.47 -15.28 14.47
CA PRO A 97 25.80 -15.62 13.22
C PRO A 97 24.93 -16.89 13.28
N ASP A 98 25.06 -17.68 14.34
CA ASP A 98 24.27 -18.91 14.52
C ASP A 98 23.01 -18.67 15.36
N GLN A 99 22.80 -17.47 15.90
CA GLN A 99 21.58 -17.16 16.62
C GLN A 99 20.42 -16.86 15.66
N VAL A 100 19.40 -17.66 15.75
CA VAL A 100 18.13 -17.40 15.10
C VAL A 100 17.45 -16.20 15.79
N ALA A 101 17.05 -15.20 15.01
CA ALA A 101 16.32 -14.05 15.52
C ALA A 101 15.10 -14.50 16.32
N LYS A 102 15.04 -14.13 17.58
CA LYS A 102 13.91 -14.47 18.46
C LYS A 102 12.72 -13.60 18.14
N LYS A 103 11.57 -14.22 17.94
CA LYS A 103 10.33 -13.47 17.70
C LYS A 103 9.89 -12.72 18.95
N ALA A 104 9.54 -11.45 18.76
CA ALA A 104 9.01 -10.60 19.82
C ALA A 104 7.54 -10.93 20.12
N PHE A 105 6.82 -11.44 19.11
CA PHE A 105 5.42 -11.84 19.23
C PHE A 105 5.09 -12.87 18.13
N PRO A 106 3.98 -13.62 18.24
CA PRO A 106 3.53 -14.52 17.20
C PRO A 106 3.22 -13.77 15.90
N ASP A 107 3.43 -14.42 14.75
CA ASP A 107 3.13 -13.82 13.45
C ASP A 107 1.68 -13.32 13.41
N TYR A 108 1.51 -12.11 12.93
CA TYR A 108 0.22 -11.46 12.83
C TYR A 108 -0.22 -11.34 11.37
N TYR A 109 -1.46 -11.71 11.11
CA TYR A 109 -2.03 -11.68 9.77
C TYR A 109 -3.25 -10.77 9.73
N THR A 110 -3.32 -9.93 8.73
CA THR A 110 -4.46 -9.03 8.50
C THR A 110 -4.64 -8.75 7.01
N THR A 111 -5.66 -7.99 6.68
CA THR A 111 -5.94 -7.55 5.32
C THR A 111 -5.92 -6.03 5.27
N VAL A 112 -5.29 -5.48 4.25
CA VAL A 112 -5.27 -4.04 4.01
C VAL A 112 -5.64 -3.74 2.56
N THR A 113 -6.14 -2.53 2.32
CA THR A 113 -6.35 -1.99 0.98
C THR A 113 -5.29 -0.94 0.70
N VAL A 114 -4.52 -1.17 -0.36
CA VAL A 114 -3.50 -0.22 -0.82
C VAL A 114 -4.14 0.77 -1.77
N GLU A 115 -4.02 2.04 -1.47
CA GLU A 115 -4.46 3.15 -2.32
C GLU A 115 -3.29 4.10 -2.58
N PRO A 116 -3.16 4.66 -3.81
CA PRO A 116 -2.08 5.59 -4.13
C PRO A 116 -2.06 6.79 -3.18
N GLY A 117 -0.87 7.11 -2.65
CA GLY A 117 -0.66 8.27 -1.78
C GLY A 117 -1.20 8.14 -0.36
N LYS A 118 -1.75 6.98 0.02
CA LYS A 118 -2.24 6.73 1.38
C LYS A 118 -1.27 5.82 2.14
N PRO A 119 -0.79 6.23 3.31
CA PRO A 119 0.04 5.38 4.16
C PRO A 119 -0.78 4.24 4.75
N ILE A 120 -0.11 3.13 5.03
CA ILE A 120 -0.68 1.99 5.73
C ILE A 120 -0.30 2.06 7.21
N VAL A 121 -1.28 1.95 8.08
CA VAL A 121 -1.07 1.88 9.53
C VAL A 121 -1.66 0.59 10.05
N VAL A 122 -0.84 -0.22 10.69
CA VAL A 122 -1.26 -1.49 11.29
C VAL A 122 -0.85 -1.53 12.75
N ASP A 123 -1.82 -1.80 13.63
CA ASP A 123 -1.56 -2.05 15.03
C ASP A 123 -1.76 -3.54 15.33
N VAL A 124 -0.69 -4.20 15.73
CA VAL A 124 -0.72 -5.60 16.13
C VAL A 124 -1.32 -5.69 17.54
N PRO A 125 -2.40 -6.44 17.73
CA PRO A 125 -3.01 -6.54 19.05
C PRO A 125 -2.09 -7.25 20.05
N VAL A 126 -2.09 -6.76 21.28
CA VAL A 126 -1.43 -7.43 22.41
C VAL A 126 -2.43 -8.44 22.97
N ASN A 127 -2.17 -9.71 22.73
CA ASN A 127 -2.94 -10.78 23.34
C ASN A 127 -2.40 -11.02 24.76
N GLU A 128 -3.23 -10.74 25.69
CA GLU A 128 -2.96 -11.14 27.08
C GLU A 128 -3.39 -12.60 27.34
#